data_f68524ebcb283858af9f15089880ed25
#
_entry.id   f68524ebcb283858af9f15089880ed25
#
_cell.length_a   1.000
_cell.length_b   1.000
_cell.length_c   1.000
_cell.angle_alpha   90.00
_cell.angle_beta   90.00
_cell.angle_gamma   90.00
#
_symmetry.space_group_name_H-M   'P 1'
#
loop_
_entity.id
_entity.type
_entity.pdbx_description
1 polymer ?
#
loop_
_entity_poly.entity_id
_entity_poly.type
_entity_poly.pdbx_seq_one_letter_code
_entity_poly.pdbx_strand_id
1 'polypeptide(L)'
;MQALEHFARRLEVETDVSDVAAALAAGEDDFILLDARSAAAYDSGHLPGAIRLPEITEETVAGLPDGLVVAYCWGPACNGACKAAHRLAELGRPVKEMLGGFEYWARDGHPVETSS
;
A
#
# COMPACT_ATOMS: atom_id res chain seq x y z
N MET A 1 11.79 26.59 4.26
CA MET A 1 12.56 25.75 5.20
C MET A 1 12.58 24.34 4.69
N GLN A 2 13.78 23.83 4.46
CA GLN A 2 13.95 22.51 3.84
C GLN A 2 13.35 21.37 4.67
N ALA A 3 13.51 21.42 6.00
CA ALA A 3 12.97 20.37 6.87
C ALA A 3 11.44 20.34 6.82
N LEU A 4 10.81 21.51 6.86
CA LEU A 4 9.35 21.60 6.80
C LEU A 4 8.83 21.02 5.48
N GLU A 5 9.45 21.39 4.37
CA GLU A 5 9.04 20.90 3.05
C GLU A 5 9.23 19.38 2.93
N HIS A 6 10.35 18.87 3.44
CA HIS A 6 10.65 17.46 3.39
C HIS A 6 9.62 16.66 4.16
N PHE A 7 9.33 17.03 5.40
CA PHE A 7 8.38 16.28 6.22
C PHE A 7 6.94 16.45 5.76
N ALA A 8 6.57 17.62 5.26
CA ALA A 8 5.25 17.80 4.65
C ALA A 8 5.07 16.86 3.46
N ARG A 9 6.12 16.71 2.65
CA ARG A 9 6.09 15.80 1.50
C ARG A 9 5.98 14.34 1.93
N ARG A 10 6.72 13.97 2.98
CA ARG A 10 6.61 12.60 3.51
C ARG A 10 5.19 12.30 3.98
N LEU A 11 4.55 13.23 4.65
CA LEU A 11 3.16 13.06 5.11
C LEU A 11 2.19 12.92 3.94
N GLU A 12 2.49 13.54 2.80
CA GLU A 12 1.67 13.41 1.60
C GLU A 12 1.79 12.04 0.94
N VAL A 13 2.96 11.41 0.99
CA VAL A 13 3.28 10.23 0.19
C VAL A 13 3.55 8.98 1.02
N GLU A 14 3.57 9.09 2.35
CA GLU A 14 3.81 7.93 3.23
C GLU A 14 2.72 7.79 4.27
N THR A 15 2.41 6.55 4.59
CA THR A 15 1.62 6.18 5.74
C THR A 15 2.35 5.01 6.41
N ASP A 16 1.74 4.33 7.38
CA ASP A 16 2.39 3.21 8.06
C ASP A 16 1.36 2.18 8.50
N VAL A 17 1.88 1.05 9.01
CA VAL A 17 1.04 -0.06 9.50
C VAL A 17 0.06 0.40 10.56
N SER A 18 0.50 1.20 11.52
CA SER A 18 -0.37 1.66 12.62
C SER A 18 -1.54 2.49 12.12
N ASP A 19 -1.26 3.44 11.21
CA ASP A 19 -2.31 4.31 10.69
C ASP A 19 -3.30 3.55 9.81
N VAL A 20 -2.82 2.65 8.98
CA VAL A 20 -3.70 1.84 8.13
C VAL A 20 -4.55 0.90 8.98
N ALA A 21 -3.96 0.25 9.99
CA ALA A 21 -4.71 -0.63 10.88
C ALA A 21 -5.79 0.14 11.63
N ALA A 22 -5.48 1.34 12.11
CA ALA A 22 -6.45 2.18 12.81
C ALA A 22 -7.59 2.59 11.87
N ALA A 23 -7.29 2.94 10.63
CA ALA A 23 -8.29 3.32 9.65
C ALA A 23 -9.25 2.15 9.35
N LEU A 24 -8.70 0.96 9.12
CA LEU A 24 -9.53 -0.22 8.86
C LEU A 24 -10.39 -0.58 10.07
N ALA A 25 -9.85 -0.49 11.28
CA ALA A 25 -10.60 -0.77 12.50
C ALA A 25 -11.74 0.23 12.72
N ALA A 26 -11.57 1.46 12.23
CA ALA A 26 -12.61 2.49 12.30
C ALA A 26 -13.64 2.39 11.18
N GLY A 27 -13.49 1.41 10.28
CA GLY A 27 -14.39 1.25 9.15
C GLY A 27 -14.14 2.20 8.00
N GLU A 28 -13.00 2.87 7.98
CA GLU A 28 -12.62 3.75 6.87
C GLU A 28 -12.14 2.90 5.70
N ASP A 29 -12.76 3.06 4.55
CA ASP A 29 -12.45 2.28 3.36
C ASP A 29 -12.31 3.16 2.11
N ASP A 30 -11.96 4.42 2.28
CA ASP A 30 -11.85 5.39 1.20
C ASP A 30 -10.49 5.36 0.49
N PHE A 31 -9.76 4.26 0.64
CA PHE A 31 -8.48 4.05 -0.05
C PHE A 31 -8.39 2.61 -0.56
N ILE A 32 -7.51 2.41 -1.53
CA ILE A 32 -7.29 1.10 -2.16
C ILE A 32 -5.95 0.55 -1.69
N LEU A 33 -5.95 -0.61 -1.02
CA LEU A 33 -4.71 -1.27 -0.63
C LEU A 33 -4.18 -2.09 -1.82
N LEU A 34 -2.93 -1.85 -2.20
CA LEU A 34 -2.27 -2.55 -3.29
C LEU A 34 -1.07 -3.33 -2.76
N ASP A 35 -1.14 -4.65 -2.89
CA ASP A 35 -0.05 -5.54 -2.51
C ASP A 35 0.95 -5.61 -3.66
N ALA A 36 2.18 -5.17 -3.42
CA ALA A 36 3.22 -5.12 -4.44
C ALA A 36 4.12 -6.37 -4.42
N ARG A 37 3.69 -7.42 -3.73
CA ARG A 37 4.46 -8.67 -3.64
C ARG A 37 4.07 -9.64 -4.76
N SER A 38 4.69 -10.81 -4.76
CA SER A 38 4.37 -11.88 -5.73
C SER A 38 2.96 -12.43 -5.50
N ALA A 39 2.43 -13.12 -6.51
CA ALA A 39 1.14 -13.79 -6.41
C ALA A 39 1.13 -14.81 -5.27
N ALA A 40 2.21 -15.59 -5.12
CA ALA A 40 2.30 -16.60 -4.07
C ALA A 40 2.26 -15.96 -2.68
N ALA A 41 2.96 -14.84 -2.50
CA ALA A 41 2.96 -14.13 -1.22
C ALA A 41 1.57 -13.57 -0.91
N TYR A 42 0.94 -12.96 -1.89
CA TYR A 42 -0.42 -12.42 -1.75
C TYR A 42 -1.41 -13.53 -1.37
N ASP A 43 -1.35 -14.65 -2.06
CA ASP A 43 -2.27 -15.78 -1.79
C ASP A 43 -2.08 -16.36 -0.38
N SER A 44 -0.84 -16.38 0.10
CA SER A 44 -0.52 -16.90 1.44
C SER A 44 -1.02 -15.99 2.56
N GLY A 45 -1.18 -14.71 2.30
CA GLY A 45 -1.69 -13.77 3.28
C GLY A 45 -1.49 -12.34 2.81
N HIS A 46 -2.53 -11.52 2.96
CA HIS A 46 -2.50 -10.12 2.57
C HIS A 46 -3.41 -9.31 3.50
N LEU A 47 -3.30 -8.00 3.46
CA LEU A 47 -4.17 -7.12 4.23
C LEU A 47 -5.62 -7.28 3.77
N PRO A 48 -6.59 -7.12 4.68
CA PRO A 48 -8.00 -7.24 4.31
C PRO A 48 -8.37 -6.30 3.17
N GLY A 49 -8.99 -6.85 2.12
CA GLY A 49 -9.42 -6.07 0.98
C GLY A 49 -8.33 -5.67 0.00
N ALA A 50 -7.07 -6.06 0.26
CA ALA A 50 -5.97 -5.69 -0.63
C ALA A 50 -6.12 -6.35 -2.00
N ILE A 51 -5.68 -5.61 -3.03
CA ILE A 51 -5.69 -6.06 -4.41
C ILE A 51 -4.24 -6.25 -4.85
N ARG A 52 -4.01 -7.17 -5.76
CA ARG A 52 -2.73 -7.32 -6.42
C ARG A 52 -2.91 -7.18 -7.94
N LEU A 53 -2.06 -6.37 -8.56
CA LEU A 53 -2.04 -6.25 -10.01
C LEU A 53 -0.86 -7.06 -10.56
N PRO A 54 -1.05 -7.85 -11.63
CA PRO A 54 0.06 -8.60 -12.25
C PRO A 54 1.11 -7.64 -12.84
N GLU A 55 0.65 -6.51 -13.36
CA GLU A 55 1.51 -5.44 -13.89
C GLU A 55 0.85 -4.11 -13.57
N ILE A 56 1.67 -3.08 -13.42
CA ILE A 56 1.16 -1.72 -13.20
C ILE A 56 1.28 -0.95 -14.52
N THR A 57 0.20 -0.98 -15.29
CA THR A 57 0.09 -0.35 -16.60
C THR A 57 -1.11 0.57 -16.63
N GLU A 58 -1.24 1.39 -17.67
CA GLU A 58 -2.43 2.23 -17.83
C GLU A 58 -3.70 1.40 -17.78
N GLU A 59 -3.68 0.23 -18.42
CA GLU A 59 -4.86 -0.65 -18.49
C GLU A 59 -5.24 -1.21 -17.12
N THR A 60 -4.26 -1.74 -16.37
CA THR A 60 -4.55 -2.34 -15.07
C THR A 60 -4.97 -1.29 -14.06
N VAL A 61 -4.35 -0.11 -14.11
CA VAL A 61 -4.66 0.98 -13.21
C VAL A 61 -6.03 1.57 -13.52
N ALA A 62 -6.42 1.63 -14.78
CA ALA A 62 -7.75 2.11 -15.18
C ALA A 62 -8.87 1.23 -14.61
N GLY A 63 -8.58 -0.04 -14.32
CA GLY A 63 -9.54 -0.94 -13.70
C GLY A 63 -9.69 -0.79 -12.19
N LEU A 64 -8.83 -0.01 -11.55
CA LEU A 64 -8.93 0.24 -10.11
C LEU A 64 -10.03 1.25 -9.81
N PRO A 65 -10.68 1.15 -8.63
CA PRO A 65 -11.59 2.21 -8.20
C PRO A 65 -10.87 3.55 -8.12
N ASP A 66 -11.60 4.65 -8.19
CA ASP A 66 -11.04 5.97 -7.98
C ASP A 66 -10.61 6.13 -6.52
N GLY A 67 -9.64 7.00 -6.28
CA GLY A 67 -9.21 7.34 -4.94
C GLY A 67 -7.73 7.09 -4.69
N LEU A 68 -7.34 7.26 -3.44
CA LEU A 68 -5.98 7.08 -2.98
C LEU A 68 -5.60 5.60 -2.99
N VAL A 69 -4.44 5.30 -3.58
CA VAL A 69 -3.88 3.95 -3.51
C VAL A 69 -2.81 3.91 -2.42
N VAL A 70 -2.88 2.92 -1.54
CA VAL A 70 -1.87 2.69 -0.51
C VAL A 70 -1.14 1.40 -0.88
N ALA A 71 0.13 1.53 -1.26
CA ALA A 71 0.94 0.40 -1.70
C ALA A 71 1.79 -0.14 -0.55
N TYR A 72 1.92 -1.46 -0.46
CA TYR A 72 2.80 -2.09 0.51
C TYR A 72 3.53 -3.28 -0.09
N CYS A 73 4.64 -3.66 0.54
CA CYS A 73 5.44 -4.82 0.16
C CYS A 73 5.73 -5.64 1.42
N TRP A 74 6.84 -6.38 1.42
CA TRP A 74 7.18 -7.24 2.57
C TRP A 74 7.48 -6.45 3.84
N GLY A 75 8.39 -5.47 3.74
CA GLY A 75 8.83 -4.74 4.92
C GLY A 75 9.89 -3.70 4.59
N PRO A 76 10.57 -3.19 5.63
CA PRO A 76 11.55 -2.10 5.45
C PRO A 76 12.73 -2.46 4.55
N ALA A 77 13.04 -3.74 4.40
CA ALA A 77 14.15 -4.20 3.56
C ALA A 77 13.75 -4.37 2.09
N CYS A 78 12.51 -4.09 1.73
CA CYS A 78 11.97 -4.28 0.38
C CYS A 78 11.53 -2.93 -0.19
N ASN A 79 11.95 -2.62 -1.40
CA ASN A 79 11.56 -1.38 -2.06
C ASN A 79 10.44 -1.56 -3.09
N GLY A 80 9.77 -2.72 -3.08
CA GLY A 80 8.70 -3.02 -4.04
C GLY A 80 7.54 -2.03 -3.96
N ALA A 81 7.16 -1.64 -2.74
CA ALA A 81 6.08 -0.66 -2.57
C ALA A 81 6.48 0.72 -3.09
N CYS A 82 7.75 1.11 -2.89
CA CYS A 82 8.25 2.37 -3.41
C CYS A 82 8.23 2.39 -4.94
N LYS A 83 8.67 1.30 -5.56
CA LYS A 83 8.64 1.16 -7.03
C LYS A 83 7.21 1.18 -7.57
N ALA A 84 6.30 0.47 -6.91
CA ALA A 84 4.89 0.46 -7.28
C ALA A 84 4.27 1.85 -7.16
N ALA A 85 4.55 2.53 -6.06
CA ALA A 85 4.06 3.89 -5.82
C ALA A 85 4.58 4.86 -6.88
N HIS A 86 5.86 4.75 -7.24
CA HIS A 86 6.45 5.57 -8.29
C HIS A 86 5.71 5.38 -9.62
N ARG A 87 5.46 4.12 -9.99
CA ARG A 87 4.75 3.81 -11.23
C ARG A 87 3.32 4.33 -11.22
N LEU A 88 2.61 4.15 -10.10
CA LEU A 88 1.24 4.68 -9.94
C LEU A 88 1.21 6.20 -10.07
N ALA A 89 2.18 6.87 -9.47
CA ALA A 89 2.29 8.33 -9.58
C ALA A 89 2.55 8.76 -11.01
N GLU A 90 3.40 8.03 -11.74
CA GLU A 90 3.62 8.29 -13.18
C GLU A 90 2.33 8.21 -13.98
N LEU A 91 1.43 7.31 -13.57
CA LEU A 91 0.14 7.11 -14.23
C LEU A 91 -0.97 8.03 -13.69
N GLY A 92 -0.59 9.01 -12.87
CA GLY A 92 -1.51 10.05 -12.41
C GLY A 92 -2.37 9.68 -11.20
N ARG A 93 -2.07 8.57 -10.50
CA ARG A 93 -2.86 8.18 -9.33
C ARG A 93 -2.28 8.78 -8.05
N PRO A 94 -3.14 9.30 -7.17
CA PRO A 94 -2.70 9.65 -5.83
C PRO A 94 -2.30 8.36 -5.10
N VAL A 95 -1.13 8.37 -4.49
CA VAL A 95 -0.56 7.16 -3.88
C VAL A 95 0.20 7.50 -2.62
N LYS A 96 0.16 6.58 -1.65
CA LYS A 96 1.03 6.58 -0.48
C LYS A 96 1.68 5.22 -0.35
N GLU A 97 2.87 5.19 0.22
CA GLU A 97 3.56 3.96 0.59
C GLU A 97 3.28 3.66 2.06
N MET A 98 2.88 2.41 2.38
CA MET A 98 2.71 1.98 3.77
C MET A 98 4.04 1.44 4.30
N LEU A 99 4.66 2.20 5.18
CA LEU A 99 5.90 1.80 5.84
C LEU A 99 5.65 0.64 6.79
N GLY A 100 6.63 -0.23 6.92
CA GLY A 100 6.53 -1.42 7.76
C GLY A 100 6.16 -2.66 6.98
N GLY A 101 5.28 -2.53 6.00
CA GLY A 101 4.89 -3.62 5.11
C GLY A 101 4.15 -4.75 5.79
N PHE A 102 3.99 -5.84 5.07
CA PHE A 102 3.29 -7.02 5.57
C PHE A 102 3.97 -7.63 6.79
N GLU A 103 5.30 -7.57 6.85
CA GLU A 103 6.08 -8.12 7.96
C GLU A 103 5.61 -7.53 9.29
N TYR A 104 5.56 -6.21 9.39
CA TYR A 104 5.14 -5.56 10.63
C TYR A 104 3.63 -5.64 10.86
N TRP A 105 2.85 -5.68 9.78
CA TRP A 105 1.42 -5.90 9.88
C TRP A 105 1.10 -7.22 10.59
N ALA A 106 1.73 -8.30 10.13
CA ALA A 106 1.53 -9.63 10.71
C ALA A 106 2.14 -9.73 12.10
N ARG A 107 3.33 -9.14 12.30
CA ARG A 107 4.02 -9.15 13.59
C ARG A 107 3.20 -8.48 14.68
N ASP A 108 2.51 -7.39 14.35
CA ASP A 108 1.68 -6.68 15.30
C ASP A 108 0.31 -7.33 15.52
N GLY A 109 0.04 -8.44 14.85
CA GLY A 109 -1.18 -9.20 15.05
C GLY A 109 -2.41 -8.65 14.35
N HIS A 110 -2.25 -7.81 13.34
CA HIS A 110 -3.38 -7.26 12.60
C HIS A 110 -4.02 -8.31 11.69
N PRO A 111 -5.30 -8.15 11.32
CA PRO A 111 -6.02 -9.15 10.51
C PRO A 111 -5.36 -9.41 9.16
N VAL A 112 -5.36 -10.68 8.76
CA VAL A 112 -4.80 -11.13 7.48
C VAL A 112 -5.84 -11.99 6.77
N GLU A 113 -5.99 -11.77 5.46
CA GLU A 113 -6.84 -12.59 4.61
C GLU A 113 -5.98 -13.49 3.73
N THR A 114 -6.52 -14.62 3.33
CA THR A 114 -5.84 -15.55 2.42
C THR A 114 -6.72 -15.78 1.21
N SER A 115 -6.06 -16.03 0.07
CA SER A 115 -6.74 -16.38 -1.18
C SER A 115 -6.63 -17.88 -1.36
N SER A 116 -7.57 -18.61 -0.82
CA SER A 116 -7.58 -20.06 -0.92
C SER A 116 -8.71 -20.55 -1.79
#